data_54c5d36e77aecb39abb44b03ead5459a
#
_entry.id   54c5d36e77aecb39abb44b03ead5459a
#
_cell.length_a   1.000
_cell.length_b   1.000
_cell.length_c   1.000
_cell.angle_alpha   90.00
_cell.angle_beta   90.00
_cell.angle_gamma   90.00
#
_symmetry.space_group_name_H-M   'P 1'
#
loop_
_entity.id
_entity.type
_entity.pdbx_description
1 polymer ?
#
loop_
_entity_poly.entity_id
_entity_poly.type
_entity_poly.pdbx_seq_one_letter_code
_entity_poly.pdbx_strand_id
1 'polypeptide(L)'
;MNCYYIIGLRVDHRHANALNLQKALTEYGCNIKLRVGLHETGEDFCSDDGVIMLQACGDKETIGKMMDAFNNVEGVTAKLLDLN
;
A
#
# COMPACT_ATOMS: atom_id res chain seq x y z
N MET A 1 -17.50 -11.17 -4.71
CA MET A 1 -16.41 -10.25 -4.31
C MET A 1 -15.07 -10.93 -4.55
N ASN A 2 -14.18 -10.28 -5.24
CA ASN A 2 -12.85 -10.80 -5.53
C ASN A 2 -11.89 -10.43 -4.39
N CYS A 3 -11.15 -11.40 -3.90
CA CYS A 3 -10.27 -11.24 -2.75
C CYS A 3 -8.79 -11.56 -3.04
N TYR A 4 -8.43 -11.66 -4.32
CA TYR A 4 -7.06 -11.98 -4.71
C TYR A 4 -6.37 -10.83 -5.45
N TYR A 5 -6.64 -9.62 -5.00
CA TYR A 5 -5.89 -8.45 -5.42
C TYR A 5 -4.70 -8.27 -4.49
N ILE A 6 -3.52 -8.19 -5.05
CA ILE A 6 -2.29 -7.91 -4.30
C ILE A 6 -1.83 -6.52 -4.67
N ILE A 7 -1.62 -5.68 -3.66
CA ILE A 7 -1.16 -4.31 -3.86
C ILE A 7 0.19 -4.18 -3.18
N GLY A 8 1.20 -3.79 -3.94
CA GLY A 8 2.51 -3.46 -3.40
C GLY A 8 2.64 -1.95 -3.28
N LEU A 9 3.04 -1.48 -2.12
CA LEU A 9 3.32 -0.08 -1.86
C LEU A 9 4.80 0.08 -1.59
N ARG A 10 5.46 0.91 -2.37
CA ARG A 10 6.80 1.40 -2.02
C ARG A 10 6.64 2.76 -1.36
N VAL A 11 7.19 2.91 -0.18
CA VAL A 11 7.08 4.12 0.62
C VAL A 11 8.48 4.73 0.75
N ASP A 12 8.67 5.90 0.17
CA ASP A 12 9.88 6.70 0.37
C ASP A 12 9.66 7.57 1.62
N HIS A 13 10.19 7.14 2.74
CA HIS A 13 9.96 7.80 4.02
C HIS A 13 10.52 9.21 4.10
N ARG A 14 11.43 9.59 3.19
CA ARG A 14 11.95 10.96 3.14
C ARG A 14 10.92 11.93 2.61
N HIS A 15 10.05 11.45 1.71
CA HIS A 15 9.09 12.30 1.00
C HIS A 15 7.65 11.92 1.31
N ALA A 16 7.41 10.74 1.86
CA ALA A 16 6.06 10.27 2.12
C ALA A 16 5.43 11.01 3.29
N ASN A 17 4.18 11.39 3.09
CA ASN A 17 3.35 11.89 4.18
C ASN A 17 2.74 10.70 4.91
N ALA A 18 3.34 10.31 6.03
CA ALA A 18 2.93 9.14 6.79
C ALA A 18 1.47 9.24 7.28
N LEU A 19 1.04 10.44 7.63
CA LEU A 19 -0.33 10.67 8.08
C LEU A 19 -1.34 10.43 6.96
N ASN A 20 -1.04 10.93 5.77
CA ASN A 20 -1.91 10.74 4.60
C ASN A 20 -1.96 9.27 4.17
N LEU A 21 -0.83 8.58 4.23
CA LEU A 21 -0.80 7.15 3.94
C LEU A 21 -1.65 6.37 4.95
N GLN A 22 -1.51 6.68 6.24
CA GLN A 22 -2.30 6.03 7.28
C GLN A 22 -3.80 6.30 7.11
N LYS A 23 -4.18 7.51 6.71
CA LYS A 23 -5.57 7.84 6.41
C LYS A 23 -6.11 6.99 5.26
N ALA A 24 -5.35 6.86 4.19
CA ALA A 24 -5.76 6.04 3.03
C ALA A 24 -5.91 4.57 3.43
N LEU A 25 -4.97 4.03 4.18
CA LEU A 25 -5.05 2.64 4.67
C LEU A 25 -6.26 2.43 5.57
N THR A 26 -6.58 3.39 6.42
CA THR A 26 -7.72 3.32 7.32
C THR A 26 -9.04 3.43 6.56
N GLU A 27 -9.11 4.32 5.58
CA GLU A 27 -10.31 4.52 4.75
C GLU A 27 -10.74 3.23 4.06
N TYR A 28 -9.78 2.46 3.57
CA TYR A 28 -10.03 1.20 2.87
C TYR A 28 -9.79 -0.02 3.74
N GLY A 29 -9.75 0.15 5.05
CA GLY A 29 -9.46 -0.94 5.99
C GLY A 29 -10.39 -2.15 5.86
N CYS A 30 -11.67 -1.91 5.55
CA CYS A 30 -12.63 -3.01 5.34
C CYS A 30 -12.37 -3.81 4.07
N ASN A 31 -11.60 -3.28 3.14
CA ASN A 31 -11.22 -3.96 1.89
C ASN A 31 -9.86 -4.63 1.99
N ILE A 32 -9.13 -4.43 3.07
CA ILE A 32 -7.80 -5.01 3.27
C ILE A 32 -7.93 -6.24 4.14
N LYS A 33 -7.63 -7.40 3.55
CA LYS A 33 -7.70 -8.68 4.24
C LYS A 33 -6.42 -9.00 4.99
N LEU A 34 -5.28 -8.61 4.42
CA LEU A 34 -3.97 -8.88 4.99
C LEU A 34 -3.04 -7.72 4.68
N ARG A 35 -2.25 -7.34 5.66
CA ARG A 35 -1.24 -6.29 5.51
C ARG A 35 0.08 -6.80 6.06
N VAL A 36 1.13 -6.73 5.24
CA VAL A 36 2.49 -7.09 5.63
C VAL A 36 3.41 -5.91 5.32
N GLY A 37 4.02 -5.38 6.35
CA GLY A 37 5.04 -4.36 6.18
C GLY A 37 6.42 -5.01 6.13
N LEU A 38 7.22 -4.64 5.12
CA LEU A 38 8.58 -5.10 4.97
C LEU A 38 9.51 -3.92 5.17
N HIS A 39 10.49 -4.08 6.03
CA HIS A 39 11.44 -3.05 6.34
C HIS A 39 12.85 -3.64 6.15
N GLU A 40 13.60 -3.04 5.24
CA GLU A 40 14.98 -3.44 5.01
C GLU A 40 15.87 -2.84 6.10
N THR A 41 16.60 -3.71 6.80
CA THR A 41 17.58 -3.27 7.79
C THR A 41 18.94 -3.83 7.41
N GLY A 42 19.97 -3.01 7.52
CA GLY A 42 21.36 -3.40 7.32
C GLY A 42 22.22 -2.87 8.45
N GLU A 43 23.40 -3.45 8.61
CA GLU A 43 24.33 -3.01 9.65
C GLU A 43 24.82 -1.58 9.43
N ASP A 44 24.95 -1.18 8.17
CA ASP A 44 25.58 0.08 7.80
C ASP A 44 24.61 1.18 7.40
N PHE A 45 23.32 0.88 7.34
CA PHE A 45 22.33 1.91 6.99
C PHE A 45 20.94 1.55 7.45
N CYS A 46 20.16 2.58 7.69
CA CYS A 46 18.70 2.48 7.80
C CYS A 46 18.13 2.97 6.50
N SER A 47 17.46 2.10 5.77
CA SER A 47 16.73 2.52 4.59
C SER A 47 15.52 3.36 5.01
N ASP A 48 15.34 4.50 4.36
CA ASP A 48 14.14 5.30 4.52
C ASP A 48 12.99 4.77 3.67
N ASP A 49 13.27 3.80 2.80
CA ASP A 49 12.26 3.16 1.97
C ASP A 49 11.70 1.93 2.67
N GLY A 50 10.41 1.77 2.56
CA GLY A 50 9.70 0.59 3.03
C GLY A 50 8.81 0.01 1.96
N VAL A 51 8.45 -1.25 2.14
CA VAL A 51 7.49 -1.92 1.28
C VAL A 51 6.35 -2.44 2.15
N ILE A 52 5.13 -2.16 1.72
CA ILE A 52 3.93 -2.69 2.34
C ILE A 52 3.21 -3.52 1.29
N MET A 53 2.82 -4.73 1.64
CA MET A 53 2.02 -5.59 0.77
C MET A 53 0.64 -5.78 1.36
N LEU A 54 -0.37 -5.63 0.53
CA LEU A 54 -1.76 -5.78 0.93
C LEU A 54 -2.41 -6.88 0.10
N GLN A 55 -3.25 -7.68 0.73
CA GLN A 55 -4.24 -8.48 0.03
C GLN A 55 -5.59 -7.79 0.19
N ALA A 56 -6.23 -7.47 -0.90
CA ALA A 56 -7.44 -6.68 -0.89
C ALA A 56 -8.62 -7.42 -1.52
N CYS A 57 -9.80 -7.10 -1.02
CA CYS A 57 -11.07 -7.61 -1.50
C CYS A 57 -11.95 -6.46 -1.98
N GLY A 58 -12.63 -6.66 -3.08
CA GLY A 58 -13.58 -5.69 -3.58
C GLY A 58 -13.89 -5.90 -5.05
N ASP A 59 -14.68 -5.00 -5.60
CA ASP A 59 -14.87 -4.95 -7.05
C ASP A 59 -13.76 -4.10 -7.69
N LYS A 60 -13.70 -4.14 -9.01
CA LYS A 60 -12.65 -3.41 -9.76
C LYS A 60 -12.72 -1.92 -9.52
N GLU A 61 -13.93 -1.37 -9.38
CA GLU A 61 -14.11 0.07 -9.15
C GLU A 61 -13.52 0.47 -7.80
N THR A 62 -13.82 -0.29 -6.75
CA THR A 62 -13.29 -0.02 -5.41
C THR A 62 -11.78 -0.15 -5.38
N ILE A 63 -11.25 -1.21 -5.99
CA ILE A 63 -9.79 -1.41 -6.07
C ILE A 63 -9.11 -0.27 -6.84
N GLY A 64 -9.73 0.19 -7.93
CA GLY A 64 -9.23 1.35 -8.67
C GLY A 64 -9.15 2.61 -7.81
N LYS A 65 -10.16 2.86 -6.99
CA LYS A 65 -10.17 3.99 -6.05
C LYS A 65 -9.08 3.86 -4.99
N MET A 66 -8.87 2.64 -4.48
CA MET A 66 -7.78 2.38 -3.54
C MET A 66 -6.42 2.71 -4.18
N MET A 67 -6.20 2.23 -5.41
CA MET A 67 -4.95 2.48 -6.13
C MET A 67 -4.70 3.98 -6.32
N ASP A 68 -5.74 4.71 -6.70
CA ASP A 68 -5.64 6.17 -6.86
C ASP A 68 -5.33 6.85 -5.53
N ALA A 69 -6.00 6.44 -4.48
CA ALA A 69 -5.77 7.00 -3.14
C ALA A 69 -4.33 6.81 -2.69
N PHE A 70 -3.78 5.60 -2.86
CA PHE A 70 -2.40 5.33 -2.47
C PHE A 70 -1.40 6.09 -3.33
N ASN A 71 -1.61 6.14 -4.64
CA ASN A 71 -0.70 6.84 -5.55
C ASN A 71 -0.78 8.37 -5.43
N ASN A 72 -1.85 8.89 -4.83
CA ASN A 72 -1.96 10.32 -4.55
C ASN A 72 -1.21 10.74 -3.29
N VAL A 73 -0.74 9.80 -2.49
CA VAL A 73 0.11 10.13 -1.35
C VAL A 73 1.52 10.38 -1.85
N GLU A 74 2.06 11.57 -1.54
CA GLU A 74 3.43 11.91 -1.94
C GLU A 74 4.41 10.89 -1.37
N GLY A 75 5.35 10.45 -2.21
CA GLY A 75 6.37 9.48 -1.81
C GLY A 75 5.90 8.04 -1.79
N VAL A 76 4.68 7.77 -2.22
CA VAL A 76 4.13 6.41 -2.29
C VAL A 76 3.90 6.01 -3.74
N THR A 77 4.39 4.84 -4.09
CA THR A 77 4.13 4.20 -5.39
C THR A 77 3.40 2.89 -5.14
N ALA A 78 2.22 2.77 -5.72
CA ALA A 78 1.38 1.58 -5.59
C ALA A 78 1.25 0.87 -6.94
N LYS A 79 1.39 -0.45 -6.92
CA LYS A 79 1.19 -1.32 -8.07
C LYS A 79 0.23 -2.45 -7.69
N LEU A 80 -0.57 -2.86 -8.65
CA LEU A 80 -1.61 -3.86 -8.46
C LEU A 80 -1.26 -5.13 -9.23
N LEU A 81 -1.47 -6.25 -8.56
CA LEU A 81 -1.43 -7.58 -9.17
C LEU A 81 -2.79 -8.24 -8.96
N ASP A 82 -3.49 -8.52 -10.03
CA ASP A 82 -4.80 -9.17 -10.00
C ASP A 82 -4.63 -10.67 -10.23
N LEU A 83 -4.89 -11.44 -9.19
CA LEU A 83 -4.79 -12.91 -9.22
C LEU A 83 -6.17 -13.59 -9.28
N ASN A 84 -7.22 -12.81 -9.47
CA ASN A 84 -8.57 -13.36 -9.54
C ASN A 84 -8.87 -14.12 -10.83
#